data_9ee38a0e331247f62f31e4be31c3d417
#
_entry.id   9ee38a0e331247f62f31e4be31c3d417
#
_cell.length_a   1.000
_cell.length_b   1.000
_cell.length_c   1.000
_cell.angle_alpha   90.00
_cell.angle_beta   90.00
_cell.angle_gamma   90.00
#
_symmetry.space_group_name_H-M   'P 1'
#
loop_
_entity.id
_entity.type
_entity.pdbx_description
1 polymer ?
#
loop_
_entity_poly.entity_id
_entity_poly.type
_entity_poly.pdbx_seq_one_letter_code
_entity_poly.pdbx_strand_id
1 'polypeptide(L)'
;MKRLSTTLKVRLISNFLQLIITTAFIPFIALYLTDMLSQSIVGIYLVGLVVLKFPLSIISGYLIEIFPKKLLVLIYQATMVIMLVFMGIFGSHQLWQIIGFCVAHAIFTIVWGLQFPVMDTLIMDAITEDVEHYIYKISYWMTNLSVAIGALLGGLMYGYSMLLLFLIAACIFLIVLFILYIWLPQDRNQVKQSDDKKHASRYQKLQIMNIFRSYKLVLKDRNYMLLISGFSIIMMGEFSISSYIAIRLKDQFETISIGSYDITGAKMLAILLMINTVVVILLTYSISKIVLKIDFKKALITGLLIYIVGYSGLTYLNQFGLLVVFMIIATVGEIIYSPIVSEQRFKIIPKAKRGTYSAVNALGIHFSETLARLGIVLGAFLTTLQMGLYMFIVLTIGASMLVAGVFGGQKQVNTN
;
A
#
# COMPACT_ATOMS: atom_id res chain seq x y z
N MET A 1 -21.08 8.17 -23.02
CA MET A 1 -20.27 8.34 -21.80
C MET A 1 -21.24 8.48 -20.62
N LYS A 2 -21.21 7.52 -19.68
CA LYS A 2 -22.00 7.61 -18.45
C LYS A 2 -21.57 8.87 -17.69
N ARG A 3 -22.51 9.70 -17.24
CA ARG A 3 -22.21 10.94 -16.52
C ARG A 3 -21.81 10.58 -15.08
N LEU A 4 -20.52 10.60 -14.79
CA LEU A 4 -20.02 10.42 -13.43
C LEU A 4 -20.45 11.60 -12.55
N SER A 5 -20.79 11.32 -11.29
CA SER A 5 -21.06 12.35 -10.29
C SER A 5 -19.82 13.22 -10.07
N THR A 6 -20.02 14.45 -9.62
CA THR A 6 -18.92 15.39 -9.31
C THR A 6 -18.01 14.79 -8.23
N THR A 7 -18.57 14.14 -7.21
CA THR A 7 -17.80 13.45 -6.16
C THR A 7 -16.86 12.40 -6.72
N LEU A 8 -17.32 11.55 -7.64
CA LEU A 8 -16.49 10.52 -8.26
C LEU A 8 -15.36 11.11 -9.10
N LYS A 9 -15.64 12.17 -9.89
CA LYS A 9 -14.60 12.85 -10.68
C LYS A 9 -13.53 13.47 -9.79
N VAL A 10 -13.95 14.23 -8.78
CA VAL A 10 -13.07 14.89 -7.81
C VAL A 10 -12.19 13.84 -7.12
N ARG A 11 -12.78 12.73 -6.69
CA ARG A 11 -12.07 11.66 -6.00
C ARG A 11 -11.05 10.96 -6.89
N LEU A 12 -11.40 10.67 -8.15
CA LEU A 12 -10.48 10.05 -9.12
C LEU A 12 -9.27 10.95 -9.40
N ILE A 13 -9.52 12.24 -9.68
CA ILE A 13 -8.46 13.22 -9.98
C ILE A 13 -7.57 13.43 -8.76
N SER A 14 -8.17 13.62 -7.57
CA SER A 14 -7.41 13.80 -6.33
C SER A 14 -6.54 12.59 -6.02
N ASN A 15 -7.08 11.37 -6.15
CA ASN A 15 -6.32 10.15 -5.93
C ASN A 15 -5.17 10.00 -6.93
N PHE A 16 -5.41 10.30 -8.21
CA PHE A 16 -4.40 10.23 -9.25
C PHE A 16 -3.22 11.16 -8.94
N LEU A 17 -3.49 12.43 -8.65
CA LEU A 17 -2.46 13.43 -8.33
C LEU A 17 -1.71 13.09 -7.04
N GLN A 18 -2.43 12.71 -5.97
CA GLN A 18 -1.81 12.33 -4.71
C GLN A 18 -0.94 11.09 -4.87
N LEU A 19 -1.40 10.09 -5.62
CA LEU A 19 -0.68 8.84 -5.79
C LEU A 19 0.60 9.02 -6.63
N ILE A 20 0.59 9.85 -7.68
CA ILE A 20 1.82 10.19 -8.42
C ILE A 20 2.88 10.69 -7.45
N ILE A 21 2.53 11.68 -6.64
CA ILE A 21 3.54 12.34 -5.82
C ILE A 21 3.92 11.52 -4.60
N THR A 22 3.00 10.78 -3.98
CA THR A 22 3.34 9.90 -2.86
C THR A 22 4.22 8.73 -3.31
N THR A 23 4.00 8.19 -4.49
CA THR A 23 4.87 7.17 -5.08
C THR A 23 6.25 7.74 -5.47
N ALA A 24 6.33 9.05 -5.74
CA ALA A 24 7.60 9.68 -6.02
C ALA A 24 8.50 9.83 -4.78
N PHE A 25 7.96 9.97 -3.56
CA PHE A 25 8.81 10.16 -2.38
C PHE A 25 8.75 9.03 -1.35
N ILE A 26 7.60 8.37 -1.13
CA ILE A 26 7.45 7.35 -0.09
C ILE A 26 8.47 6.20 -0.21
N PRO A 27 8.72 5.62 -1.41
CA PRO A 27 9.73 4.55 -1.55
C PRO A 27 11.14 5.02 -1.22
N PHE A 28 11.41 6.32 -1.37
CA PHE A 28 12.73 6.91 -1.16
C PHE A 28 12.95 7.47 0.26
N ILE A 29 11.91 7.51 1.11
CA ILE A 29 12.04 7.98 2.50
C ILE A 29 13.03 7.13 3.29
N ALA A 30 12.98 5.80 3.15
CA ALA A 30 13.91 4.92 3.84
C ALA A 30 15.36 5.20 3.43
N LEU A 31 15.61 5.42 2.13
CA LEU A 31 16.92 5.78 1.60
C LEU A 31 17.38 7.13 2.15
N TYR A 32 16.50 8.14 2.09
CA TYR A 32 16.80 9.49 2.57
C TYR A 32 17.14 9.52 4.06
N LEU A 33 16.39 8.81 4.88
CA LEU A 33 16.66 8.73 6.31
C LEU A 33 17.94 7.96 6.63
N THR A 34 18.33 6.95 5.84
CA THR A 34 19.58 6.22 6.04
C THR A 34 20.82 7.02 5.62
N ASP A 35 20.68 8.15 4.93
CA ASP A 35 21.77 9.10 4.73
C ASP A 35 22.11 9.88 6.02
N MET A 36 21.17 9.95 6.95
CA MET A 36 21.25 10.80 8.16
C MET A 36 21.33 9.98 9.46
N LEU A 37 20.74 8.78 9.47
CA LEU A 37 20.58 7.92 10.64
C LEU A 37 21.03 6.49 10.32
N SER A 38 21.38 5.73 11.35
CA SER A 38 21.70 4.30 11.17
C SER A 38 20.49 3.51 10.64
N GLN A 39 20.74 2.48 9.85
CA GLN A 39 19.72 1.61 9.27
C GLN A 39 18.76 1.04 10.33
N SER A 40 19.29 0.64 11.50
CA SER A 40 18.48 0.11 12.61
C SER A 40 17.49 1.15 13.16
N ILE A 41 17.94 2.41 13.36
CA ILE A 41 17.08 3.50 13.85
C ILE A 41 15.98 3.80 12.83
N VAL A 42 16.33 3.89 11.54
CA VAL A 42 15.37 4.09 10.45
C VAL A 42 14.35 2.95 10.40
N GLY A 43 14.79 1.70 10.52
CA GLY A 43 13.93 0.54 10.53
C GLY A 43 12.94 0.59 11.70
N ILE A 44 13.41 0.84 12.94
CA ILE A 44 12.55 0.94 14.12
C ILE A 44 11.54 2.09 13.98
N TYR A 45 11.98 3.25 13.52
CA TYR A 45 11.11 4.41 13.27
C TYR A 45 9.99 4.08 12.27
N LEU A 46 10.34 3.49 11.12
CA LEU A 46 9.36 3.14 10.09
C LEU A 46 8.41 2.03 10.54
N VAL A 47 8.90 1.02 11.27
CA VAL A 47 8.04 0.00 11.90
C VAL A 47 7.05 0.64 12.86
N GLY A 48 7.53 1.55 13.73
CA GLY A 48 6.68 2.27 14.67
C GLY A 48 5.52 3.00 13.98
N LEU A 49 5.80 3.68 12.85
CA LEU A 49 4.77 4.37 12.08
C LEU A 49 3.73 3.40 11.47
N VAL A 50 4.17 2.24 11.00
CA VAL A 50 3.21 1.25 10.44
C VAL A 50 2.36 0.64 11.55
N VAL A 51 2.95 0.33 12.70
CA VAL A 51 2.21 -0.20 13.86
C VAL A 51 1.13 0.79 14.32
N LEU A 52 1.40 2.10 14.25
CA LEU A 52 0.40 3.13 14.56
C LEU A 52 -0.81 3.13 13.61
N LYS A 53 -0.69 2.60 12.38
CA LYS A 53 -1.81 2.51 11.45
C LYS A 53 -2.95 1.63 11.95
N PHE A 54 -2.67 0.63 12.81
CA PHE A 54 -3.69 -0.26 13.37
C PHE A 54 -4.71 0.51 14.25
N PRO A 55 -4.33 1.23 15.31
CA PRO A 55 -5.28 2.02 16.07
C PRO A 55 -5.87 3.18 15.28
N LEU A 56 -5.10 3.78 14.35
CA LEU A 56 -5.58 4.89 13.53
C LEU A 56 -6.73 4.51 12.61
N SER A 57 -6.77 3.29 12.09
CA SER A 57 -7.88 2.81 11.26
C SER A 57 -9.20 2.76 12.05
N ILE A 58 -9.13 2.39 13.33
CA ILE A 58 -10.30 2.37 14.23
C ILE A 58 -10.76 3.81 14.55
N ILE A 59 -9.79 4.68 14.86
CA ILE A 59 -10.05 6.11 15.13
C ILE A 59 -10.66 6.79 13.92
N SER A 60 -10.17 6.53 12.72
CA SER A 60 -10.72 7.10 11.49
C SER A 60 -12.17 6.70 11.28
N GLY A 61 -12.52 5.43 11.49
CA GLY A 61 -13.92 4.97 11.42
C GLY A 61 -14.83 5.75 12.36
N TYR A 62 -14.41 5.96 13.61
CA TYR A 62 -15.15 6.73 14.60
C TYR A 62 -15.30 8.22 14.18
N LEU A 63 -14.24 8.84 13.67
CA LEU A 63 -14.29 10.24 13.22
C LEU A 63 -15.23 10.45 12.04
N ILE A 64 -15.33 9.49 11.11
CA ILE A 64 -16.25 9.53 9.96
C ILE A 64 -17.72 9.55 10.40
N GLU A 65 -18.05 8.90 11.52
CA GLU A 65 -19.41 8.88 12.05
C GLU A 65 -19.81 10.19 12.75
N ILE A 66 -18.84 10.92 13.32
CA ILE A 66 -19.11 12.13 14.11
C ILE A 66 -19.03 13.41 13.30
N PHE A 67 -18.04 13.49 12.41
CA PHE A 67 -17.73 14.71 11.68
C PHE A 67 -18.12 14.63 10.21
N PRO A 68 -18.52 15.76 9.58
CA PRO A 68 -18.75 15.83 8.15
C PRO A 68 -17.50 15.37 7.37
N LYS A 69 -17.67 14.42 6.43
CA LYS A 69 -16.56 13.86 5.64
C LYS A 69 -15.76 14.94 4.92
N LYS A 70 -16.44 15.94 4.34
CA LYS A 70 -15.78 17.07 3.68
C LYS A 70 -14.85 17.82 4.64
N LEU A 71 -15.29 18.10 5.87
CA LEU A 71 -14.47 18.80 6.88
C LEU A 71 -13.22 17.99 7.23
N LEU A 72 -13.38 16.68 7.50
CA LEU A 72 -12.25 15.80 7.81
C LEU A 72 -11.23 15.78 6.68
N VAL A 73 -11.69 15.60 5.43
CA VAL A 73 -10.81 15.56 4.26
C VAL A 73 -10.05 16.87 4.08
N LEU A 74 -10.69 18.03 4.28
CA LEU A 74 -10.03 19.33 4.15
C LEU A 74 -8.99 19.58 5.24
N ILE A 75 -9.30 19.23 6.50
CA ILE A 75 -8.34 19.35 7.62
C ILE A 75 -7.14 18.43 7.37
N TYR A 76 -7.38 17.17 7.02
CA TYR A 76 -6.29 16.22 6.75
C TYR A 76 -5.43 16.67 5.58
N GLN A 77 -6.05 17.12 4.50
CA GLN A 77 -5.33 17.61 3.32
C GLN A 77 -4.49 18.85 3.64
N ALA A 78 -5.04 19.82 4.37
CA ALA A 78 -4.30 21.01 4.79
C ALA A 78 -3.12 20.66 5.70
N THR A 79 -3.31 19.76 6.65
CA THR A 79 -2.23 19.28 7.52
C THR A 79 -1.12 18.62 6.71
N MET A 80 -1.45 17.79 5.72
CA MET A 80 -0.44 17.14 4.87
C MET A 80 0.35 18.14 4.04
N VAL A 81 -0.30 19.20 3.50
CA VAL A 81 0.42 20.30 2.81
C VAL A 81 1.45 20.93 3.72
N ILE A 82 1.05 21.29 4.95
CA ILE A 82 1.95 21.90 5.94
C ILE A 82 3.12 20.97 6.27
N MET A 83 2.85 19.69 6.49
CA MET A 83 3.90 18.72 6.81
C MET A 83 4.88 18.50 5.65
N LEU A 84 4.42 18.51 4.39
CA LEU A 84 5.30 18.43 3.22
C LEU A 84 6.22 19.66 3.09
N VAL A 85 5.72 20.85 3.41
CA VAL A 85 6.56 22.05 3.46
C VAL A 85 7.62 21.93 4.57
N PHE A 86 7.24 21.45 5.78
CA PHE A 86 8.20 21.22 6.85
C PHE A 86 9.23 20.15 6.50
N MET A 87 8.83 19.06 5.85
CA MET A 87 9.78 18.04 5.36
C MET A 87 10.79 18.65 4.38
N GLY A 88 10.37 19.58 3.54
CA GLY A 88 11.27 20.34 2.67
C GLY A 88 12.24 21.24 3.46
N ILE A 89 11.75 22.00 4.45
CA ILE A 89 12.55 22.94 5.23
C ILE A 89 13.57 22.21 6.12
N PHE A 90 13.19 21.07 6.71
CA PHE A 90 14.04 20.28 7.62
C PHE A 90 14.98 19.30 6.89
N GLY A 91 15.41 19.61 5.67
CA GLY A 91 16.21 18.72 4.81
C GLY A 91 17.74 18.78 5.04
N SER A 92 18.27 19.11 6.24
CA SER A 92 19.71 19.14 6.50
C SER A 92 20.16 18.11 7.54
N HIS A 93 21.50 17.92 7.64
CA HIS A 93 22.13 16.92 8.53
C HIS A 93 22.24 17.33 10.01
N GLN A 94 21.70 18.49 10.42
CA GLN A 94 21.70 18.87 11.83
C GLN A 94 20.65 18.08 12.62
N LEU A 95 20.98 17.59 13.80
CA LEU A 95 20.14 16.70 14.59
C LEU A 95 18.70 17.24 14.81
N TRP A 96 18.55 18.52 15.12
CA TRP A 96 17.23 19.13 15.32
C TRP A 96 16.38 19.16 14.03
N GLN A 97 17.03 19.28 12.86
CA GLN A 97 16.36 19.22 11.57
C GLN A 97 15.96 17.78 11.20
N ILE A 98 16.80 16.79 11.49
CA ILE A 98 16.46 15.38 11.33
C ILE A 98 15.23 15.03 12.20
N ILE A 99 15.22 15.47 13.46
CA ILE A 99 14.06 15.28 14.35
C ILE A 99 12.82 16.00 13.79
N GLY A 100 12.96 17.23 13.33
CA GLY A 100 11.88 18.00 12.70
C GLY A 100 11.30 17.31 11.47
N PHE A 101 12.17 16.78 10.60
CA PHE A 101 11.79 15.97 9.45
C PHE A 101 11.02 14.71 9.87
N CYS A 102 11.54 13.93 10.82
CA CYS A 102 10.89 12.72 11.31
C CYS A 102 9.52 13.04 11.93
N VAL A 103 9.38 14.12 12.69
CA VAL A 103 8.08 14.54 13.25
C VAL A 103 7.11 14.93 12.14
N ALA A 104 7.53 15.73 11.18
CA ALA A 104 6.69 16.12 10.04
C ALA A 104 6.25 14.91 9.20
N HIS A 105 7.18 13.99 8.90
CA HIS A 105 6.88 12.74 8.19
C HIS A 105 5.96 11.82 9.00
N ALA A 106 6.12 11.73 10.32
CA ALA A 106 5.25 10.95 11.19
C ALA A 106 3.81 11.51 11.15
N ILE A 107 3.63 12.82 11.32
CA ILE A 107 2.32 13.48 11.25
C ILE A 107 1.71 13.30 9.87
N PHE A 108 2.48 13.48 8.78
CA PHE A 108 2.02 13.22 7.42
C PHE A 108 1.48 11.79 7.28
N THR A 109 2.24 10.79 7.72
CA THR A 109 1.88 9.36 7.62
C THR A 109 0.64 9.02 8.43
N ILE A 110 0.51 9.58 9.64
CA ILE A 110 -0.68 9.42 10.49
C ILE A 110 -1.91 10.00 9.81
N VAL A 111 -1.82 11.23 9.34
CA VAL A 111 -2.93 11.95 8.70
C VAL A 111 -3.32 11.30 7.36
N TRP A 112 -2.35 10.83 6.60
CA TRP A 112 -2.59 10.03 5.39
C TRP A 112 -3.38 8.76 5.70
N GLY A 113 -3.00 8.03 6.77
CA GLY A 113 -3.73 6.85 7.24
C GLY A 113 -5.16 7.15 7.69
N LEU A 114 -5.40 8.31 8.31
CA LEU A 114 -6.74 8.76 8.70
C LEU A 114 -7.59 9.21 7.51
N GLN A 115 -6.97 9.83 6.48
CA GLN A 115 -7.68 10.31 5.30
C GLN A 115 -8.18 9.19 4.40
N PHE A 116 -7.43 8.09 4.29
CA PHE A 116 -7.73 7.01 3.35
C PHE A 116 -9.15 6.44 3.51
N PRO A 117 -9.61 6.02 4.72
CA PRO A 117 -10.97 5.50 4.90
C PRO A 117 -12.06 6.55 4.62
N VAL A 118 -11.81 7.83 4.93
CA VAL A 118 -12.77 8.92 4.64
C VAL A 118 -12.98 9.06 3.14
N MET A 119 -11.87 9.07 2.40
CA MET A 119 -11.88 9.18 0.94
C MET A 119 -12.48 7.94 0.27
N ASP A 120 -12.34 6.76 0.87
CA ASP A 120 -12.92 5.53 0.36
C ASP A 120 -14.43 5.48 0.56
N THR A 121 -14.94 5.93 1.73
CA THR A 121 -16.37 6.06 1.96
C THR A 121 -17.05 7.06 1.03
N LEU A 122 -16.37 8.14 0.62
CA LEU A 122 -16.91 9.08 -0.37
C LEU A 122 -17.12 8.44 -1.76
N ILE A 123 -16.24 7.49 -2.14
CA ILE A 123 -16.46 6.70 -3.36
C ILE A 123 -17.64 5.77 -3.19
N MET A 124 -17.68 4.98 -2.10
CA MET A 124 -18.75 4.01 -1.83
C MET A 124 -20.12 4.65 -1.82
N ASP A 125 -20.24 5.85 -1.24
CA ASP A 125 -21.52 6.60 -1.18
C ASP A 125 -21.94 7.16 -2.55
N ALA A 126 -21.01 7.38 -3.45
CA ALA A 126 -21.26 8.00 -4.75
C ALA A 126 -21.35 7.00 -5.91
N ILE A 127 -20.95 5.74 -5.71
CA ILE A 127 -21.02 4.67 -6.70
C ILE A 127 -22.47 4.16 -6.80
N THR A 128 -22.98 4.06 -8.04
CA THR A 128 -24.21 3.36 -8.39
C THR A 128 -23.88 2.11 -9.21
N GLU A 129 -24.74 1.10 -9.18
CA GLU A 129 -24.51 -0.19 -9.85
C GLU A 129 -24.14 -0.06 -11.35
N ASP A 130 -24.71 0.96 -12.02
CA ASP A 130 -24.50 1.21 -13.44
C ASP A 130 -23.10 1.77 -13.78
N VAL A 131 -22.39 2.38 -12.83
CA VAL A 131 -21.04 2.95 -13.04
C VAL A 131 -19.95 2.20 -12.27
N GLU A 132 -20.29 1.26 -11.38
CA GLU A 132 -19.37 0.56 -10.50
C GLU A 132 -18.20 -0.10 -11.26
N HIS A 133 -18.51 -0.94 -12.24
CA HIS A 133 -17.49 -1.63 -13.04
C HIS A 133 -16.57 -0.64 -13.78
N TYR A 134 -17.13 0.46 -14.30
CA TYR A 134 -16.35 1.48 -14.98
C TYR A 134 -15.41 2.20 -14.02
N ILE A 135 -15.87 2.54 -12.80
CA ILE A 135 -15.07 3.23 -11.79
C ILE A 135 -13.90 2.35 -11.33
N TYR A 136 -14.13 1.07 -11.04
CA TYR A 136 -13.04 0.17 -10.65
C TYR A 136 -12.02 -0.01 -11.76
N LYS A 137 -12.45 -0.12 -13.02
CA LYS A 137 -11.56 -0.24 -14.16
C LYS A 137 -10.69 1.00 -14.36
N ILE A 138 -11.29 2.20 -14.30
CA ILE A 138 -10.54 3.44 -14.49
C ILE A 138 -9.62 3.72 -13.30
N SER A 139 -10.07 3.44 -12.07
CA SER A 139 -9.25 3.57 -10.86
C SER A 139 -8.02 2.68 -10.93
N TYR A 140 -8.17 1.42 -11.34
CA TYR A 140 -7.04 0.51 -11.52
C TYR A 140 -6.02 1.05 -12.52
N TRP A 141 -6.50 1.56 -13.66
CA TRP A 141 -5.64 2.11 -14.70
C TRP A 141 -4.90 3.38 -14.22
N MET A 142 -5.63 4.29 -13.59
CA MET A 142 -5.06 5.52 -13.02
C MET A 142 -4.04 5.22 -11.92
N THR A 143 -4.29 4.22 -11.08
CA THR A 143 -3.35 3.78 -10.03
C THR A 143 -2.03 3.32 -10.65
N ASN A 144 -2.07 2.40 -11.60
CA ASN A 144 -0.84 1.90 -12.25
C ASN A 144 -0.07 3.02 -12.98
N LEU A 145 -0.79 3.89 -13.68
CA LEU A 145 -0.17 5.05 -14.35
C LEU A 145 0.48 6.00 -13.33
N SER A 146 -0.19 6.25 -12.20
CA SER A 146 0.36 7.08 -11.12
C SER A 146 1.63 6.50 -10.54
N VAL A 147 1.65 5.19 -10.29
CA VAL A 147 2.82 4.49 -9.76
C VAL A 147 4.00 4.59 -10.72
N ALA A 148 3.77 4.37 -12.03
CA ALA A 148 4.82 4.47 -13.04
C ALA A 148 5.41 5.89 -13.13
N ILE A 149 4.55 6.91 -13.22
CA ILE A 149 4.98 8.32 -13.30
C ILE A 149 5.70 8.71 -11.99
N GLY A 150 5.12 8.36 -10.84
CA GLY A 150 5.68 8.69 -9.53
C GLY A 150 7.04 8.04 -9.28
N ALA A 151 7.20 6.76 -9.61
CA ALA A 151 8.48 6.07 -9.47
C ALA A 151 9.58 6.70 -10.32
N LEU A 152 9.26 7.09 -11.57
CA LEU A 152 10.19 7.78 -12.46
C LEU A 152 10.59 9.14 -11.89
N LEU A 153 9.62 9.96 -11.47
CA LEU A 153 9.88 11.27 -10.85
C LEU A 153 10.73 11.12 -9.58
N GLY A 154 10.40 10.15 -8.73
CA GLY A 154 11.15 9.88 -7.49
C GLY A 154 12.61 9.51 -7.76
N GLY A 155 12.84 8.58 -8.68
CA GLY A 155 14.21 8.18 -9.06
C GLY A 155 15.05 9.29 -9.66
N LEU A 156 14.45 10.20 -10.45
CA LEU A 156 15.13 11.37 -11.00
C LEU A 156 15.40 12.43 -9.92
N MET A 157 14.40 12.72 -9.09
CA MET A 157 14.49 13.80 -8.08
C MET A 157 15.34 13.41 -6.87
N TYR A 158 15.39 12.13 -6.47
CA TYR A 158 16.19 11.67 -5.35
C TYR A 158 17.69 12.03 -5.53
N GLY A 159 18.23 11.86 -6.74
CA GLY A 159 19.61 12.22 -7.05
C GLY A 159 19.86 13.71 -7.31
N TYR A 160 18.77 14.51 -7.46
CA TYR A 160 18.88 15.92 -7.76
C TYR A 160 18.61 16.80 -6.54
N SER A 161 17.40 16.72 -5.95
CA SER A 161 17.01 17.50 -4.78
C SER A 161 15.74 16.96 -4.14
N MET A 162 15.86 16.38 -2.94
CA MET A 162 14.70 15.98 -2.13
C MET A 162 13.87 17.18 -1.67
N LEU A 163 14.51 18.33 -1.40
CA LEU A 163 13.81 19.57 -1.07
C LEU A 163 12.81 19.95 -2.18
N LEU A 164 13.30 19.96 -3.43
CA LEU A 164 12.44 20.30 -4.58
C LEU A 164 11.28 19.29 -4.73
N LEU A 165 11.54 18.01 -4.50
CA LEU A 165 10.50 16.98 -4.54
C LEU A 165 9.41 17.23 -3.49
N PHE A 166 9.77 17.58 -2.25
CA PHE A 166 8.79 17.90 -1.20
C PHE A 166 8.02 19.20 -1.48
N LEU A 167 8.65 20.21 -2.07
CA LEU A 167 7.96 21.43 -2.48
C LEU A 167 6.98 21.18 -3.63
N ILE A 168 7.37 20.39 -4.62
CA ILE A 168 6.45 19.96 -5.69
C ILE A 168 5.29 19.16 -5.09
N ALA A 169 5.58 18.25 -4.15
CA ALA A 169 4.56 17.50 -3.44
C ALA A 169 3.58 18.42 -2.70
N ALA A 170 4.09 19.40 -1.96
CA ALA A 170 3.26 20.40 -1.26
C ALA A 170 2.38 21.19 -2.23
N CYS A 171 2.91 21.62 -3.38
CA CYS A 171 2.14 22.31 -4.42
C CYS A 171 1.01 21.43 -4.99
N ILE A 172 1.30 20.16 -5.29
CA ILE A 172 0.28 19.22 -5.81
C ILE A 172 -0.79 18.96 -4.75
N PHE A 173 -0.40 18.73 -3.49
CA PHE A 173 -1.34 18.55 -2.38
C PHE A 173 -2.18 19.79 -2.11
N LEU A 174 -1.62 21.00 -2.33
CA LEU A 174 -2.35 22.26 -2.25
C LEU A 174 -3.38 22.38 -3.39
N ILE A 175 -3.01 22.02 -4.62
CA ILE A 175 -3.95 21.94 -5.75
C ILE A 175 -5.10 20.98 -5.41
N VAL A 176 -4.79 19.81 -4.86
CA VAL A 176 -5.80 18.84 -4.42
C VAL A 176 -6.68 19.42 -3.32
N LEU A 177 -6.13 20.19 -2.37
CA LEU A 177 -6.90 20.88 -1.34
C LEU A 177 -7.93 21.84 -1.96
N PHE A 178 -7.53 22.64 -2.96
CA PHE A 178 -8.44 23.53 -3.69
C PHE A 178 -9.51 22.76 -4.47
N ILE A 179 -9.14 21.67 -5.13
CA ILE A 179 -10.09 20.79 -5.85
C ILE A 179 -11.15 20.26 -4.87
N LEU A 180 -10.72 19.75 -3.72
CA LEU A 180 -11.62 19.21 -2.69
C LEU A 180 -12.48 20.31 -2.06
N TYR A 181 -11.92 21.49 -1.79
CA TYR A 181 -12.66 22.61 -1.20
C TYR A 181 -13.78 23.10 -2.12
N ILE A 182 -13.49 23.32 -3.41
CA ILE A 182 -14.41 23.92 -4.37
C ILE A 182 -15.45 22.90 -4.85
N TRP A 183 -15.04 21.71 -5.25
CA TRP A 183 -15.89 20.77 -5.98
C TRP A 183 -16.44 19.60 -5.17
N LEU A 184 -15.91 19.32 -3.97
CA LEU A 184 -16.50 18.27 -3.14
C LEU A 184 -17.81 18.77 -2.53
N PRO A 185 -18.96 18.12 -2.81
CA PRO A 185 -20.24 18.52 -2.24
C PRO A 185 -20.26 18.44 -0.71
N GLN A 186 -21.07 19.30 -0.06
CA GLN A 186 -21.34 19.15 1.38
C GLN A 186 -22.29 17.97 1.63
N ASP A 187 -22.01 17.20 2.68
CA ASP A 187 -22.89 16.12 3.13
C ASP A 187 -24.20 16.69 3.71
N ARG A 188 -25.25 16.67 2.92
CA ARG A 188 -26.59 17.14 3.35
C ARG A 188 -27.27 16.24 4.40
N ASN A 189 -26.85 14.98 4.53
CA ASN A 189 -27.56 13.99 5.36
C ASN A 189 -27.15 13.98 6.84
N GLN A 190 -26.02 14.57 7.22
CA GLN A 190 -25.60 14.58 8.65
C GLN A 190 -26.24 15.68 9.50
N VAL A 191 -26.84 16.71 8.89
CA VAL A 191 -27.53 17.78 9.63
C VAL A 191 -28.83 17.29 10.28
N LYS A 192 -29.45 16.22 9.78
CA LYS A 192 -30.68 15.64 10.36
C LYS A 192 -30.47 14.68 11.54
N GLN A 193 -29.26 14.23 11.80
CA GLN A 193 -28.94 13.29 12.91
C GLN A 193 -28.59 13.98 14.23
N SER A 194 -28.61 15.33 14.31
CA SER A 194 -28.21 16.05 15.51
C SER A 194 -29.23 15.97 16.67
N ASP A 195 -30.48 15.60 16.44
CA ASP A 195 -31.52 15.56 17.48
C ASP A 195 -31.60 14.23 18.24
N ASP A 196 -31.00 13.14 17.74
CA ASP A 196 -31.04 11.82 18.38
C ASP A 196 -29.79 11.48 19.26
N LYS A 197 -28.97 12.48 19.59
CA LYS A 197 -27.64 12.28 20.25
C LYS A 197 -27.70 11.63 21.65
N LYS A 198 -28.83 11.65 22.35
CA LYS A 198 -28.94 11.03 23.70
C LYS A 198 -29.03 9.49 23.68
N HIS A 199 -29.48 8.89 22.58
CA HIS A 199 -29.50 7.44 22.40
C HIS A 199 -28.21 6.87 21.78
N ALA A 200 -27.41 7.69 21.11
CA ALA A 200 -26.22 7.28 20.41
C ALA A 200 -25.14 6.65 21.32
N SER A 201 -24.95 7.16 22.53
CA SER A 201 -23.86 6.68 23.44
C SER A 201 -24.05 5.22 23.90
N ARG A 202 -25.28 4.78 24.14
CA ARG A 202 -25.55 3.39 24.53
C ARG A 202 -25.51 2.44 23.34
N TYR A 203 -25.96 2.90 22.17
CA TYR A 203 -25.81 2.18 20.90
C TYR A 203 -24.35 2.05 20.46
N GLN A 204 -23.54 3.10 20.64
CA GLN A 204 -22.10 3.07 20.31
C GLN A 204 -21.31 2.04 21.14
N LYS A 205 -21.57 1.95 22.46
CA LYS A 205 -20.91 0.95 23.32
C LYS A 205 -21.30 -0.48 22.94
N LEU A 206 -22.55 -0.68 22.53
CA LEU A 206 -23.05 -1.96 21.99
C LEU A 206 -22.46 -2.26 20.60
N GLN A 207 -22.30 -1.26 19.74
CA GLN A 207 -21.68 -1.42 18.42
C GLN A 207 -20.20 -1.77 18.53
N ILE A 208 -19.44 -1.08 19.37
CA ILE A 208 -18.00 -1.40 19.61
C ILE A 208 -17.85 -2.82 20.14
N MET A 209 -18.71 -3.24 21.10
CA MET A 209 -18.67 -4.58 21.66
C MET A 209 -19.09 -5.64 20.63
N ASN A 210 -20.04 -5.33 19.75
CA ASN A 210 -20.43 -6.17 18.63
C ASN A 210 -19.32 -6.25 17.55
N ILE A 211 -18.60 -5.18 17.32
CA ILE A 211 -17.42 -5.16 16.43
C ILE A 211 -16.36 -6.12 16.97
N PHE A 212 -15.96 -6.02 18.24
CA PHE A 212 -14.99 -6.96 18.84
C PHE A 212 -15.47 -8.41 18.78
N ARG A 213 -16.75 -8.65 19.02
CA ARG A 213 -17.35 -10.00 18.91
C ARG A 213 -17.31 -10.52 17.48
N SER A 214 -17.53 -9.65 16.50
CA SER A 214 -17.47 -9.98 15.07
C SER A 214 -16.04 -10.30 14.63
N TYR A 215 -15.04 -9.53 15.09
CA TYR A 215 -13.62 -9.86 14.87
C TYR A 215 -13.25 -11.20 15.46
N LYS A 216 -13.67 -11.49 16.70
CA LYS A 216 -13.42 -12.80 17.35
C LYS A 216 -13.98 -13.97 16.55
N LEU A 217 -15.09 -13.79 15.84
CA LEU A 217 -15.65 -14.83 14.97
C LEU A 217 -14.77 -15.07 13.73
N VAL A 218 -14.25 -14.00 13.11
CA VAL A 218 -13.36 -14.11 11.95
C VAL A 218 -12.03 -14.76 12.36
N LEU A 219 -11.48 -14.38 13.54
CA LEU A 219 -10.26 -14.99 14.06
C LEU A 219 -10.39 -16.49 14.38
N LYS A 220 -11.61 -16.99 14.57
CA LYS A 220 -11.90 -18.44 14.74
C LYS A 220 -12.04 -19.17 13.40
N ASP A 221 -12.23 -18.44 12.28
CA ASP A 221 -12.28 -19.04 10.95
C ASP A 221 -10.85 -19.40 10.50
N ARG A 222 -10.44 -20.63 10.83
CA ARG A 222 -9.09 -21.13 10.58
C ARG A 222 -8.67 -21.02 9.11
N ASN A 223 -9.57 -21.32 8.18
CA ASN A 223 -9.24 -21.33 6.76
C ASN A 223 -9.04 -19.89 6.25
N TYR A 224 -9.90 -18.98 6.65
CA TYR A 224 -9.75 -17.57 6.33
C TYR A 224 -8.50 -16.97 6.95
N MET A 225 -8.20 -17.29 8.23
CA MET A 225 -7.00 -16.80 8.92
C MET A 225 -5.71 -17.32 8.28
N LEU A 226 -5.67 -18.60 7.87
CA LEU A 226 -4.53 -19.15 7.12
C LEU A 226 -4.36 -18.44 5.77
N LEU A 227 -5.46 -18.20 5.05
CA LEU A 227 -5.43 -17.49 3.77
C LEU A 227 -4.90 -16.06 3.96
N ILE A 228 -5.46 -15.28 4.90
CA ILE A 228 -5.07 -13.86 5.10
C ILE A 228 -3.65 -13.75 5.67
N SER A 229 -3.28 -14.57 6.64
CA SER A 229 -1.91 -14.55 7.19
C SER A 229 -0.89 -14.95 6.13
N GLY A 230 -1.17 -16.00 5.35
CA GLY A 230 -0.32 -16.39 4.23
C GLY A 230 -0.21 -15.30 3.16
N PHE A 231 -1.33 -14.70 2.78
CA PHE A 231 -1.35 -13.57 1.85
C PHE A 231 -0.55 -12.37 2.37
N SER A 232 -0.69 -12.05 3.65
CA SER A 232 0.06 -10.96 4.29
C SER A 232 1.57 -11.21 4.25
N ILE A 233 2.00 -12.44 4.50
CA ILE A 233 3.42 -12.81 4.42
C ILE A 233 3.92 -12.72 2.96
N ILE A 234 3.14 -13.15 2.00
CA ILE A 234 3.50 -13.05 0.57
C ILE A 234 3.62 -11.58 0.14
N MET A 235 2.68 -10.73 0.52
CA MET A 235 2.71 -9.29 0.23
C MET A 235 3.91 -8.56 0.83
N MET A 236 4.57 -9.14 1.86
CA MET A 236 5.83 -8.63 2.39
C MET A 236 6.91 -8.50 1.30
N GLY A 237 6.95 -9.43 0.33
CA GLY A 237 7.88 -9.37 -0.81
C GLY A 237 7.78 -8.04 -1.56
N GLU A 238 6.57 -7.66 -1.96
CA GLU A 238 6.31 -6.41 -2.68
C GLU A 238 6.67 -5.17 -1.85
N PHE A 239 6.24 -5.11 -0.59
CA PHE A 239 6.60 -4.01 0.31
C PHE A 239 8.11 -3.92 0.62
N SER A 240 8.85 -5.03 0.46
CA SER A 240 10.31 -5.06 0.67
C SER A 240 11.07 -4.28 -0.39
N ILE A 241 10.50 -4.06 -1.59
CA ILE A 241 11.11 -3.22 -2.64
C ILE A 241 11.37 -1.80 -2.10
N SER A 242 10.38 -1.22 -1.41
CA SER A 242 10.48 0.12 -0.82
C SER A 242 10.97 0.11 0.64
N SER A 243 11.62 -0.96 1.06
CA SER A 243 12.15 -1.15 2.41
C SER A 243 13.62 -1.61 2.35
N TYR A 244 13.91 -2.85 2.72
CA TYR A 244 15.27 -3.38 2.72
C TYR A 244 15.93 -3.37 1.33
N ILE A 245 15.22 -3.80 0.27
CA ILE A 245 15.78 -3.86 -1.10
C ILE A 245 16.21 -2.46 -1.56
N ALA A 246 15.41 -1.42 -1.27
CA ALA A 246 15.74 -0.04 -1.59
C ALA A 246 17.08 0.39 -0.96
N ILE A 247 17.25 0.15 0.35
CA ILE A 247 18.46 0.53 1.09
C ILE A 247 19.67 -0.25 0.56
N ARG A 248 19.51 -1.56 0.39
CA ARG A 248 20.57 -2.41 -0.16
C ARG A 248 21.02 -1.95 -1.56
N LEU A 249 20.07 -1.62 -2.44
CA LEU A 249 20.41 -1.10 -3.78
C LEU A 249 21.17 0.22 -3.69
N LYS A 250 20.78 1.11 -2.80
CA LYS A 250 21.50 2.36 -2.57
C LYS A 250 22.94 2.12 -2.15
N ASP A 251 23.16 1.19 -1.22
CA ASP A 251 24.47 0.97 -0.59
C ASP A 251 25.39 0.05 -1.38
N GLN A 252 24.85 -0.91 -2.13
CA GLN A 252 25.61 -2.01 -2.73
C GLN A 252 25.50 -2.10 -4.26
N PHE A 253 24.58 -1.36 -4.90
CA PHE A 253 24.46 -1.38 -6.35
C PHE A 253 25.60 -0.57 -6.98
N GLU A 254 26.39 -1.22 -7.84
CA GLU A 254 27.43 -0.55 -8.59
C GLU A 254 26.82 0.36 -9.66
N THR A 255 27.16 1.65 -9.61
CA THR A 255 26.66 2.64 -10.58
C THR A 255 27.08 2.25 -11.99
N ILE A 256 26.12 2.20 -12.89
CA ILE A 256 26.35 1.89 -14.30
C ILE A 256 26.18 3.17 -15.12
N SER A 257 27.23 3.54 -15.86
CA SER A 257 27.19 4.69 -16.77
C SER A 257 26.81 4.24 -18.18
N ILE A 258 25.71 4.82 -18.69
CA ILE A 258 25.26 4.64 -20.08
C ILE A 258 25.40 6.00 -20.78
N GLY A 259 26.50 6.20 -21.49
CA GLY A 259 26.86 7.51 -22.04
C GLY A 259 27.11 8.53 -20.93
N SER A 260 26.36 9.62 -20.93
CA SER A 260 26.40 10.67 -19.89
C SER A 260 25.41 10.46 -18.74
N TYR A 261 24.71 9.34 -18.70
CA TYR A 261 23.67 9.05 -17.71
C TYR A 261 24.09 7.94 -16.75
N ASP A 262 24.17 8.27 -15.46
CA ASP A 262 24.53 7.32 -14.41
C ASP A 262 23.27 6.71 -13.77
N ILE A 263 23.20 5.38 -13.76
CA ILE A 263 22.20 4.60 -13.07
C ILE A 263 22.75 4.26 -11.67
N THR A 264 22.33 5.01 -10.69
CA THR A 264 22.63 4.77 -9.27
C THR A 264 21.64 3.76 -8.68
N GLY A 265 21.88 3.26 -7.45
CA GLY A 265 20.95 2.35 -6.76
C GLY A 265 19.55 2.92 -6.58
N ALA A 266 19.41 4.24 -6.31
CA ALA A 266 18.12 4.90 -6.22
C ALA A 266 17.37 4.94 -7.57
N LYS A 267 18.10 5.18 -8.68
CA LYS A 267 17.53 5.11 -10.02
C LYS A 267 17.17 3.67 -10.40
N MET A 268 17.97 2.68 -9.94
CA MET A 268 17.67 1.27 -10.14
C MET A 268 16.35 0.89 -9.43
N LEU A 269 16.11 1.37 -8.21
CA LEU A 269 14.82 1.20 -7.53
C LEU A 269 13.67 1.73 -8.38
N ALA A 270 13.80 2.94 -8.93
CA ALA A 270 12.78 3.54 -9.80
C ALA A 270 12.53 2.68 -11.05
N ILE A 271 13.60 2.17 -11.66
CA ILE A 271 13.53 1.27 -12.83
C ILE A 271 12.77 -0.01 -12.47
N LEU A 272 13.05 -0.62 -11.32
CA LEU A 272 12.35 -1.83 -10.87
C LEU A 272 10.86 -1.58 -10.67
N LEU A 273 10.46 -0.48 -10.01
CA LEU A 273 9.06 -0.11 -9.83
C LEU A 273 8.35 0.15 -11.18
N MET A 274 9.05 0.78 -12.12
CA MET A 274 8.55 1.00 -13.47
C MET A 274 8.37 -0.33 -14.23
N ILE A 275 9.36 -1.24 -14.16
CA ILE A 275 9.30 -2.56 -14.81
C ILE A 275 8.10 -3.35 -14.26
N ASN A 276 7.92 -3.39 -12.94
CA ASN A 276 6.74 -4.04 -12.32
C ASN A 276 5.44 -3.53 -12.97
N THR A 277 5.25 -2.22 -12.98
CA THR A 277 4.03 -1.61 -13.53
C THR A 277 3.85 -1.90 -15.03
N VAL A 278 4.91 -1.78 -15.84
CA VAL A 278 4.85 -2.04 -17.29
C VAL A 278 4.54 -3.51 -17.56
N VAL A 279 5.18 -4.43 -16.86
CA VAL A 279 4.95 -5.88 -16.99
C VAL A 279 3.51 -6.24 -16.61
N VAL A 280 2.98 -5.66 -15.50
CA VAL A 280 1.57 -5.83 -15.12
C VAL A 280 0.64 -5.38 -16.25
N ILE A 281 0.84 -4.17 -16.79
CA ILE A 281 -0.03 -3.62 -17.85
C ILE A 281 0.02 -4.48 -19.12
N LEU A 282 1.20 -4.89 -19.55
CA LEU A 282 1.38 -5.60 -20.80
C LEU A 282 0.98 -7.08 -20.73
N LEU A 283 1.28 -7.75 -19.61
CA LEU A 283 1.18 -9.21 -19.53
C LEU A 283 -0.09 -9.69 -18.83
N THR A 284 -0.79 -8.88 -18.03
CA THR A 284 -1.97 -9.34 -17.27
C THR A 284 -3.01 -9.99 -18.17
N TYR A 285 -3.34 -9.40 -19.33
CA TYR A 285 -4.34 -9.94 -20.24
C TYR A 285 -3.90 -11.29 -20.84
N SER A 286 -2.66 -11.40 -21.30
CA SER A 286 -2.12 -12.60 -21.94
C SER A 286 -1.97 -13.74 -20.94
N ILE A 287 -1.40 -13.46 -19.77
CA ILE A 287 -1.22 -14.45 -18.70
C ILE A 287 -2.57 -14.94 -18.18
N SER A 288 -3.55 -14.04 -17.97
CA SER A 288 -4.89 -14.42 -17.51
C SER A 288 -5.56 -15.42 -18.45
N LYS A 289 -5.42 -15.25 -19.78
CA LYS A 289 -5.94 -16.22 -20.76
C LYS A 289 -5.29 -17.61 -20.65
N ILE A 290 -4.00 -17.67 -20.34
CA ILE A 290 -3.27 -18.93 -20.16
C ILE A 290 -3.70 -19.57 -18.84
N VAL A 291 -3.76 -18.81 -17.75
CA VAL A 291 -4.15 -19.28 -16.42
C VAL A 291 -5.55 -19.90 -16.40
N LEU A 292 -6.51 -19.33 -17.14
CA LEU A 292 -7.87 -19.87 -17.27
C LEU A 292 -7.93 -21.28 -17.89
N LYS A 293 -6.87 -21.73 -18.58
CA LYS A 293 -6.79 -23.07 -19.18
C LYS A 293 -6.13 -24.12 -18.28
N ILE A 294 -5.55 -23.66 -17.15
CA ILE A 294 -4.80 -24.49 -16.20
C ILE A 294 -5.66 -24.74 -14.97
N ASP A 295 -5.53 -25.90 -14.36
CA ASP A 295 -6.12 -26.16 -13.04
C ASP A 295 -5.67 -25.07 -12.05
N PHE A 296 -6.64 -24.47 -11.35
CA PHE A 296 -6.36 -23.29 -10.51
C PHE A 296 -5.39 -23.60 -9.36
N LYS A 297 -5.34 -24.85 -8.86
CA LYS A 297 -4.41 -25.25 -7.80
C LYS A 297 -2.98 -25.28 -8.33
N LYS A 298 -2.79 -25.83 -9.52
CA LYS A 298 -1.49 -25.83 -10.19
C LYS A 298 -1.05 -24.42 -10.53
N ALA A 299 -1.96 -23.59 -11.07
CA ALA A 299 -1.67 -22.20 -11.38
C ALA A 299 -1.28 -21.41 -10.13
N LEU A 300 -2.01 -21.57 -9.02
CA LEU A 300 -1.71 -20.92 -7.74
C LEU A 300 -0.31 -21.29 -7.22
N ILE A 301 0.00 -22.58 -7.15
CA ILE A 301 1.30 -23.06 -6.65
C ILE A 301 2.44 -22.57 -7.57
N THR A 302 2.27 -22.68 -8.89
CA THR A 302 3.29 -22.22 -9.86
C THR A 302 3.51 -20.72 -9.75
N GLY A 303 2.44 -19.91 -9.66
CA GLY A 303 2.55 -18.47 -9.49
C GLY A 303 3.29 -18.08 -8.21
N LEU A 304 2.98 -18.75 -7.09
CA LEU A 304 3.66 -18.52 -5.82
C LEU A 304 5.15 -18.92 -5.87
N LEU A 305 5.50 -20.05 -6.51
CA LEU A 305 6.91 -20.46 -6.65
C LEU A 305 7.70 -19.46 -7.48
N ILE A 306 7.13 -19.01 -8.61
CA ILE A 306 7.76 -17.98 -9.47
C ILE A 306 7.95 -16.67 -8.67
N TYR A 307 6.96 -16.26 -7.90
CA TYR A 307 7.01 -15.07 -7.05
C TYR A 307 8.10 -15.18 -5.98
N ILE A 308 8.18 -16.31 -5.27
CA ILE A 308 9.19 -16.57 -4.23
C ILE A 308 10.60 -16.49 -4.81
N VAL A 309 10.86 -17.15 -5.94
CA VAL A 309 12.16 -17.09 -6.62
C VAL A 309 12.49 -15.65 -7.01
N GLY A 310 11.53 -14.94 -7.60
CA GLY A 310 11.70 -13.55 -8.03
C GLY A 310 12.11 -12.63 -6.88
N TYR A 311 11.34 -12.59 -5.80
CA TYR A 311 11.64 -11.69 -4.66
C TYR A 311 12.87 -12.11 -3.84
N SER A 312 13.15 -13.41 -3.75
CA SER A 312 14.39 -13.89 -3.10
C SER A 312 15.61 -13.44 -3.89
N GLY A 313 15.56 -13.54 -5.22
CA GLY A 313 16.62 -13.04 -6.10
C GLY A 313 16.78 -11.53 -6.02
N LEU A 314 15.67 -10.78 -6.05
CA LEU A 314 15.69 -9.32 -5.88
C LEU A 314 16.29 -8.90 -4.52
N THR A 315 16.13 -9.70 -3.48
CA THR A 315 16.66 -9.43 -2.14
C THR A 315 18.17 -9.65 -2.05
N TYR A 316 18.75 -10.48 -2.92
CA TYR A 316 20.15 -10.89 -2.87
C TYR A 316 21.02 -10.25 -3.97
N LEU A 317 20.51 -10.15 -5.22
CA LEU A 317 21.28 -9.79 -6.41
C LEU A 317 21.51 -8.28 -6.52
N ASN A 318 22.68 -7.88 -7.07
CA ASN A 318 23.08 -6.49 -7.30
C ASN A 318 23.33 -6.14 -8.77
N GLN A 319 23.43 -7.13 -9.66
CA GLN A 319 23.70 -6.89 -11.07
C GLN A 319 22.44 -6.38 -11.81
N PHE A 320 22.58 -5.31 -12.60
CA PHE A 320 21.49 -4.66 -13.33
C PHE A 320 20.62 -5.65 -14.11
N GLY A 321 21.22 -6.44 -14.99
CA GLY A 321 20.48 -7.39 -15.83
C GLY A 321 19.72 -8.44 -15.03
N LEU A 322 20.33 -8.98 -13.97
CA LEU A 322 19.69 -9.95 -13.10
C LEU A 322 18.54 -9.32 -12.31
N LEU A 323 18.71 -8.11 -11.79
CA LEU A 323 17.63 -7.39 -11.10
C LEU A 323 16.40 -7.18 -12.01
N VAL A 324 16.64 -6.80 -13.28
CA VAL A 324 15.56 -6.66 -14.28
C VAL A 324 14.86 -8.00 -14.51
N VAL A 325 15.61 -9.08 -14.74
CA VAL A 325 15.06 -10.42 -14.98
C VAL A 325 14.27 -10.91 -13.78
N PHE A 326 14.82 -10.80 -12.56
CA PHE A 326 14.15 -11.25 -11.35
C PHE A 326 12.93 -10.40 -11.00
N MET A 327 12.90 -9.11 -11.37
CA MET A 327 11.70 -8.28 -11.25
C MET A 327 10.59 -8.75 -12.19
N ILE A 328 10.92 -9.07 -13.43
CA ILE A 328 9.97 -9.64 -14.38
C ILE A 328 9.42 -10.98 -13.86
N ILE A 329 10.30 -11.87 -13.36
CA ILE A 329 9.91 -13.17 -12.77
C ILE A 329 8.96 -12.93 -11.59
N ALA A 330 9.29 -12.05 -10.64
CA ALA A 330 8.45 -11.72 -9.49
C ALA A 330 7.07 -11.24 -9.92
N THR A 331 7.03 -10.31 -10.88
CA THR A 331 5.79 -9.72 -11.39
C THR A 331 4.93 -10.74 -12.15
N VAL A 332 5.54 -11.63 -12.94
CA VAL A 332 4.81 -12.72 -13.60
C VAL A 332 4.17 -13.64 -12.56
N GLY A 333 4.90 -14.00 -11.51
CA GLY A 333 4.36 -14.78 -10.39
C GLY A 333 3.15 -14.09 -9.76
N GLU A 334 3.23 -12.78 -9.50
CA GLU A 334 2.16 -11.95 -8.96
C GLU A 334 0.90 -11.97 -9.86
N ILE A 335 1.06 -11.74 -11.15
CA ILE A 335 -0.04 -11.73 -12.12
C ILE A 335 -0.76 -13.10 -12.15
N ILE A 336 -0.05 -14.20 -11.91
CA ILE A 336 -0.64 -15.55 -11.89
C ILE A 336 -1.42 -15.79 -10.59
N TYR A 337 -0.80 -15.57 -9.39
CA TYR A 337 -1.41 -15.99 -8.13
C TYR A 337 -2.46 -14.99 -7.61
N SER A 338 -2.25 -13.69 -7.79
CA SER A 338 -3.02 -12.64 -7.11
C SER A 338 -4.52 -12.63 -7.50
N PRO A 339 -4.91 -12.77 -8.79
CA PRO A 339 -6.33 -12.89 -9.15
C PRO A 339 -6.98 -14.14 -8.55
N ILE A 340 -6.28 -15.28 -8.53
CA ILE A 340 -6.77 -16.55 -7.98
C ILE A 340 -7.06 -16.37 -6.48
N VAL A 341 -6.11 -15.81 -5.73
CA VAL A 341 -6.27 -15.55 -4.29
C VAL A 341 -7.43 -14.61 -4.02
N SER A 342 -7.55 -13.54 -4.81
CA SER A 342 -8.65 -12.57 -4.68
C SER A 342 -10.01 -13.20 -4.91
N GLU A 343 -10.14 -14.04 -5.93
CA GLU A 343 -11.37 -14.80 -6.23
C GLU A 343 -11.71 -15.79 -5.10
N GLN A 344 -10.73 -16.58 -4.64
CA GLN A 344 -10.96 -17.57 -3.58
C GLN A 344 -11.30 -16.90 -2.25
N ARG A 345 -10.64 -15.81 -1.90
CA ARG A 345 -10.96 -15.00 -0.75
C ARG A 345 -12.42 -14.52 -0.78
N PHE A 346 -12.87 -14.01 -1.92
CA PHE A 346 -14.25 -13.55 -2.08
C PHE A 346 -15.28 -14.68 -1.91
N LYS A 347 -14.98 -15.89 -2.38
CA LYS A 347 -15.85 -17.08 -2.26
C LYS A 347 -15.98 -17.57 -0.81
N ILE A 348 -14.91 -17.48 -0.01
CA ILE A 348 -14.89 -17.94 1.39
C ILE A 348 -15.65 -16.97 2.30
N ILE A 349 -15.72 -15.68 1.96
CA ILE A 349 -16.33 -14.65 2.81
C ILE A 349 -17.86 -14.75 2.80
N PRO A 350 -18.53 -14.99 3.96
CA PRO A 350 -19.99 -14.99 4.04
C PRO A 350 -20.58 -13.62 3.68
N LYS A 351 -21.62 -13.59 2.82
CA LYS A 351 -22.25 -12.35 2.33
C LYS A 351 -22.63 -11.38 3.46
N ALA A 352 -23.20 -11.90 4.56
CA ALA A 352 -23.63 -11.10 5.71
C ALA A 352 -22.49 -10.52 6.57
N LYS A 353 -21.22 -10.96 6.39
CA LYS A 353 -20.08 -10.56 7.23
C LYS A 353 -18.93 -9.93 6.43
N ARG A 354 -19.17 -9.56 5.17
CA ARG A 354 -18.15 -9.02 4.27
C ARG A 354 -17.36 -7.86 4.88
N GLY A 355 -18.04 -6.94 5.58
CA GLY A 355 -17.38 -5.80 6.21
C GLY A 355 -16.33 -6.21 7.26
N THR A 356 -16.67 -7.15 8.17
CA THR A 356 -15.74 -7.61 9.20
C THR A 356 -14.54 -8.36 8.60
N TYR A 357 -14.79 -9.21 7.61
CA TYR A 357 -13.72 -9.93 6.92
C TYR A 357 -12.79 -8.99 6.14
N SER A 358 -13.35 -7.96 5.48
CA SER A 358 -12.55 -6.93 4.79
C SER A 358 -11.69 -6.11 5.75
N ALA A 359 -12.20 -5.81 6.95
CA ALA A 359 -11.42 -5.12 7.97
C ALA A 359 -10.23 -5.96 8.47
N VAL A 360 -10.41 -7.28 8.67
CA VAL A 360 -9.30 -8.19 9.00
C VAL A 360 -8.29 -8.27 7.85
N ASN A 361 -8.74 -8.25 6.60
CA ASN A 361 -7.83 -8.16 5.44
C ASN A 361 -6.99 -6.87 5.43
N ALA A 362 -7.59 -5.73 5.75
CA ALA A 362 -6.86 -4.46 5.86
C ALA A 362 -5.78 -4.52 6.94
N LEU A 363 -6.07 -5.14 8.10
CA LEU A 363 -5.07 -5.40 9.13
C LEU A 363 -3.93 -6.31 8.61
N GLY A 364 -4.25 -7.30 7.78
CA GLY A 364 -3.27 -8.14 7.10
C GLY A 364 -2.30 -7.35 6.22
N ILE A 365 -2.78 -6.35 5.48
CA ILE A 365 -1.93 -5.47 4.66
C ILE A 365 -0.96 -4.65 5.54
N HIS A 366 -1.44 -4.10 6.65
CA HIS A 366 -0.55 -3.40 7.60
C HIS A 366 0.48 -4.33 8.22
N PHE A 367 0.10 -5.57 8.50
CA PHE A 367 1.03 -6.59 8.95
C PHE A 367 2.11 -6.90 7.91
N SER A 368 1.76 -6.99 6.62
CA SER A 368 2.70 -7.17 5.52
C SER A 368 3.74 -6.02 5.46
N GLU A 369 3.26 -4.79 5.57
CA GLU A 369 4.12 -3.60 5.59
C GLU A 369 5.05 -3.61 6.81
N THR A 370 4.54 -4.01 7.99
CA THR A 370 5.34 -4.14 9.21
C THR A 370 6.47 -5.16 9.04
N LEU A 371 6.18 -6.34 8.50
CA LEU A 371 7.18 -7.37 8.22
C LEU A 371 8.26 -6.88 7.26
N ALA A 372 7.86 -6.16 6.20
CA ALA A 372 8.80 -5.60 5.23
C ALA A 372 9.72 -4.54 5.87
N ARG A 373 9.18 -3.68 6.76
CA ARG A 373 9.97 -2.69 7.50
C ARG A 373 10.90 -3.32 8.53
N LEU A 374 10.49 -4.43 9.17
CA LEU A 374 11.39 -5.23 10.02
C LEU A 374 12.58 -5.78 9.23
N GLY A 375 12.41 -6.06 7.93
CA GLY A 375 13.52 -6.41 7.04
C GLY A 375 14.64 -5.36 7.00
N ILE A 376 14.33 -4.07 7.23
CA ILE A 376 15.36 -3.01 7.35
C ILE A 376 16.22 -3.25 8.59
N VAL A 377 15.58 -3.55 9.74
CA VAL A 377 16.29 -3.82 11.00
C VAL A 377 17.15 -5.08 10.88
N LEU A 378 16.58 -6.16 10.34
CA LEU A 378 17.29 -7.42 10.13
C LEU A 378 18.48 -7.25 9.18
N GLY A 379 18.32 -6.47 8.12
CA GLY A 379 19.38 -6.20 7.15
C GLY A 379 20.56 -5.41 7.70
N ALA A 380 20.43 -4.77 8.88
CA ALA A 380 21.55 -4.16 9.58
C ALA A 380 22.49 -5.21 10.26
N PHE A 381 22.00 -6.44 10.47
CA PHE A 381 22.73 -7.51 11.17
C PHE A 381 23.02 -8.71 10.29
N LEU A 382 22.25 -8.92 9.22
CA LEU A 382 22.37 -10.07 8.33
C LEU A 382 23.10 -9.70 7.04
N THR A 383 23.88 -10.63 6.53
CA THR A 383 24.49 -10.50 5.19
C THR A 383 23.41 -10.55 4.09
N THR A 384 23.74 -10.07 2.91
CA THR A 384 22.85 -10.06 1.74
C THR A 384 22.34 -11.47 1.40
N LEU A 385 23.22 -12.49 1.48
CA LEU A 385 22.85 -13.87 1.26
C LEU A 385 21.86 -14.38 2.33
N GLN A 386 22.11 -14.07 3.60
CA GLN A 386 21.22 -14.44 4.69
C GLN A 386 19.85 -13.76 4.53
N MET A 387 19.80 -12.51 4.06
CA MET A 387 18.54 -11.82 3.77
C MET A 387 17.78 -12.45 2.60
N GLY A 388 18.49 -12.91 1.54
CA GLY A 388 17.88 -13.67 0.45
C GLY A 388 17.28 -14.98 0.92
N LEU A 389 18.00 -15.74 1.76
CA LEU A 389 17.50 -16.97 2.38
C LEU A 389 16.32 -16.71 3.34
N TYR A 390 16.40 -15.66 4.15
CA TYR A 390 15.30 -15.21 5.00
C TYR A 390 14.04 -14.95 4.15
N MET A 391 14.16 -14.19 3.06
CA MET A 391 13.05 -13.90 2.15
C MET A 391 12.45 -15.20 1.58
N PHE A 392 13.30 -16.10 1.09
CA PHE A 392 12.88 -17.39 0.54
C PHE A 392 12.09 -18.23 1.58
N ILE A 393 12.62 -18.36 2.79
CA ILE A 393 11.99 -19.15 3.86
C ILE A 393 10.64 -18.53 4.26
N VAL A 394 10.61 -17.23 4.53
CA VAL A 394 9.40 -16.54 4.99
C VAL A 394 8.31 -16.57 3.93
N LEU A 395 8.64 -16.29 2.66
CA LEU A 395 7.67 -16.36 1.57
C LEU A 395 7.18 -17.81 1.35
N THR A 396 8.03 -18.82 1.53
CA THR A 396 7.63 -20.24 1.44
C THR A 396 6.65 -20.62 2.53
N ILE A 397 6.87 -20.15 3.76
CA ILE A 397 5.91 -20.32 4.87
C ILE A 397 4.58 -19.63 4.53
N GLY A 398 4.64 -18.38 4.05
CA GLY A 398 3.45 -17.62 3.64
C GLY A 398 2.67 -18.34 2.54
N ALA A 399 3.35 -18.85 1.51
CA ALA A 399 2.74 -19.61 0.42
C ALA A 399 2.06 -20.89 0.92
N SER A 400 2.73 -21.61 1.82
CA SER A 400 2.18 -22.85 2.40
C SER A 400 0.90 -22.57 3.20
N MET A 401 0.89 -21.51 4.02
CA MET A 401 -0.30 -21.08 4.77
C MET A 401 -1.43 -20.65 3.83
N LEU A 402 -1.11 -19.86 2.80
CA LEU A 402 -2.07 -19.37 1.82
C LEU A 402 -2.72 -20.54 1.06
N VAL A 403 -1.92 -21.47 0.57
CA VAL A 403 -2.40 -22.68 -0.13
C VAL A 403 -3.29 -23.53 0.79
N ALA A 404 -2.88 -23.74 2.04
CA ALA A 404 -3.68 -24.47 3.04
C ALA A 404 -5.03 -23.77 3.30
N GLY A 405 -5.05 -22.44 3.41
CA GLY A 405 -6.26 -21.64 3.61
C GLY A 405 -7.22 -21.73 2.41
N VAL A 406 -6.68 -21.60 1.19
CA VAL A 406 -7.48 -21.72 -0.04
C VAL A 406 -8.10 -23.11 -0.18
N PHE A 407 -7.31 -24.18 0.02
CA PHE A 407 -7.81 -25.56 -0.18
C PHE A 407 -8.74 -26.01 0.96
N GLY A 408 -8.50 -25.55 2.20
CA GLY A 408 -9.39 -25.80 3.33
C GLY A 408 -10.74 -25.10 3.17
N GLY A 409 -10.74 -23.84 2.70
CA GLY A 409 -11.96 -23.06 2.47
C GLY A 409 -12.86 -23.64 1.39
N GLN A 410 -12.30 -24.22 0.34
CA GLN A 410 -13.10 -24.89 -0.71
C GLN A 410 -13.84 -26.13 -0.21
N LYS A 411 -13.25 -26.92 0.70
CA LYS A 411 -13.95 -28.06 1.30
C LYS A 411 -15.19 -27.60 2.07
N GLN A 412 -15.14 -26.45 2.75
CA GLN A 412 -16.29 -25.89 3.47
C GLN A 412 -17.41 -25.39 2.54
N VAL A 413 -17.05 -24.78 1.41
CA VAL A 413 -18.05 -24.29 0.43
C VAL A 413 -18.79 -25.44 -0.26
N ASN A 414 -18.12 -26.58 -0.48
CA ASN A 414 -18.71 -27.76 -1.13
C ASN A 414 -19.52 -28.63 -0.16
N THR A 415 -19.42 -28.41 1.15
CA THR A 415 -20.16 -29.17 2.19
C THR A 415 -21.38 -28.41 2.73
N ASN A 416 -21.56 -27.15 2.40
CA ASN A 416 -22.73 -26.31 2.69
C ASN A 416 -23.55 -26.04 1.42
#